data_bcde85774893f045e4af2fe81ef6fd7a
#
_entry.id   bcde85774893f045e4af2fe81ef6fd7a
#
_cell.length_a   1.000
_cell.length_b   1.000
_cell.length_c   1.000
_cell.angle_alpha   90.00
_cell.angle_beta   90.00
_cell.angle_gamma   90.00
#
_symmetry.space_group_name_H-M   'P 1'
#
loop_
_entity.id
_entity.type
_entity.pdbx_description
1 polymer ?
#
loop_
_entity_poly.entity_id
_entity_poly.type
_entity_poly.pdbx_seq_one_letter_code
_entity_poly.pdbx_strand_id
1 'polypeptide(L)'
;QYGESDLAFVSRLLEEDGIFWFFTHAAGKHTLVLADSNDAFPPIPNGPQVAYLGQGIGVRELQGVRSAQYSLQAVSGTYSATDYEFTTPGTSLYSQAEAVSGAAGVYQHPGGYTAKAQGDSLTKQRIDGLRSQETRLIGESDCRWLVPGHWFTLSGHDDDSLNIDWVLRSEEH
;
A
#
# COMPACT_ATOMS: atom_id res chain seq x y z
N GLN A 1 6.15 24.48 0.72
CA GLN A 1 4.74 24.37 0.33
C GLN A 1 4.40 25.48 -0.66
N TYR A 2 4.03 25.14 -1.89
CA TYR A 2 3.64 26.11 -2.90
C TYR A 2 2.48 25.56 -3.73
N GLY A 3 1.33 26.24 -3.71
CA GLY A 3 0.15 25.88 -4.51
C GLY A 3 -0.53 24.56 -4.14
N GLU A 4 -0.29 24.04 -2.95
CA GLU A 4 -0.87 22.79 -2.44
C GLU A 4 -1.49 22.97 -1.05
N SER A 5 -2.46 22.14 -0.68
CA SER A 5 -3.06 22.11 0.66
C SER A 5 -2.08 21.55 1.70
N ASP A 6 -2.30 21.84 2.97
CA ASP A 6 -1.48 21.32 4.07
C ASP A 6 -1.49 19.79 4.10
N LEU A 7 -2.64 19.16 3.85
CA LEU A 7 -2.75 17.72 3.78
C LEU A 7 -1.93 17.13 2.62
N ALA A 8 -1.99 17.73 1.43
CA ALA A 8 -1.22 17.28 0.28
C ALA A 8 0.28 17.42 0.54
N PHE A 9 0.70 18.54 1.15
CA PHE A 9 2.09 18.78 1.53
C PHE A 9 2.62 17.73 2.51
N VAL A 10 1.90 17.49 3.61
CA VAL A 10 2.31 16.50 4.61
C VAL A 10 2.30 15.09 4.03
N SER A 11 1.25 14.73 3.26
CA SER A 11 1.16 13.41 2.62
C SER A 11 2.32 13.16 1.66
N ARG A 12 2.72 14.16 0.88
CA ARG A 12 3.86 14.05 -0.03
C ARG A 12 5.18 13.83 0.71
N LEU A 13 5.42 14.56 1.81
CA LEU A 13 6.62 14.37 2.62
C LEU A 13 6.66 12.98 3.26
N LEU A 14 5.54 12.51 3.79
CA LEU A 14 5.44 11.16 4.34
C LEU A 14 5.70 10.09 3.26
N GLU A 15 5.15 10.28 2.06
CA GLU A 15 5.38 9.38 0.93
C GLU A 15 6.85 9.38 0.49
N GLU A 16 7.53 10.53 0.53
CA GLU A 16 8.96 10.64 0.23
C GLU A 16 9.81 9.80 1.20
N ASP A 17 9.40 9.71 2.47
CA ASP A 17 10.04 8.91 3.51
C ASP A 17 9.50 7.47 3.60
N GLY A 18 8.57 7.06 2.70
CA GLY A 18 7.98 5.73 2.70
C GLY A 18 7.00 5.49 3.85
N ILE A 19 6.49 6.56 4.45
CA ILE A 19 5.55 6.51 5.56
C ILE A 19 4.12 6.61 5.01
N PHE A 20 3.26 5.69 5.40
CA PHE A 20 1.82 5.76 5.18
C PHE A 20 1.09 6.05 6.48
N TRP A 21 -0.19 6.39 6.37
CA TRP A 21 -1.01 6.70 7.53
C TRP A 21 -2.44 6.17 7.40
N PHE A 22 -3.03 5.88 8.54
CA PHE A 22 -4.42 5.47 8.67
C PHE A 22 -4.97 5.90 10.04
N PHE A 23 -6.27 5.73 10.24
CA PHE A 23 -6.91 6.02 11.52
C PHE A 23 -7.36 4.75 12.21
N THR A 24 -7.15 4.70 13.52
CA THR A 24 -7.83 3.76 14.40
C THR A 24 -8.88 4.50 15.21
N HIS A 25 -10.00 3.85 15.46
CA HIS A 25 -11.17 4.43 16.09
C HIS A 25 -11.51 3.70 17.38
N ALA A 26 -11.77 4.46 18.45
CA ALA A 26 -12.30 3.97 19.72
C ALA A 26 -13.38 4.93 20.20
N ALA A 27 -14.16 4.55 21.22
CA ALA A 27 -15.19 5.40 21.75
C ALA A 27 -14.65 6.76 22.17
N GLY A 28 -15.08 7.82 21.48
CA GLY A 28 -14.66 9.21 21.74
C GLY A 28 -13.24 9.56 21.32
N LYS A 29 -12.54 8.71 20.56
CA LYS A 29 -11.16 8.93 20.15
C LYS A 29 -10.90 8.43 18.73
N HIS A 30 -10.23 9.28 17.93
CA HIS A 30 -9.63 8.92 16.65
C HIS A 30 -8.12 9.12 16.76
N THR A 31 -7.35 8.09 16.42
CA THR A 31 -5.89 8.14 16.49
C THR A 31 -5.33 8.01 15.08
N LEU A 32 -4.58 9.02 14.64
CA LEU A 32 -3.77 8.93 13.43
C LEU A 32 -2.55 8.05 13.74
N VAL A 33 -2.35 7.02 12.95
CA VAL A 33 -1.20 6.12 13.01
C VAL A 33 -0.32 6.42 11.81
N LEU A 34 0.97 6.66 12.04
CA LEU A 34 2.00 6.77 11.01
C LEU A 34 2.83 5.48 11.07
N ALA A 35 3.08 4.87 9.91
CA ALA A 35 3.80 3.60 9.83
C ALA A 35 4.65 3.52 8.56
N ASP A 36 5.71 2.74 8.62
CA ASP A 36 6.64 2.44 7.53
C ASP A 36 6.70 0.95 7.20
N SER A 37 5.88 0.13 7.89
CA SER A 37 5.79 -1.31 7.71
C SER A 37 4.34 -1.80 7.73
N ASN A 38 4.02 -2.78 6.89
CA ASN A 38 2.70 -3.42 6.83
C ASN A 38 2.30 -4.12 8.14
N ASP A 39 3.27 -4.44 9.00
CA ASP A 39 3.00 -5.03 10.32
C ASP A 39 2.23 -4.09 11.27
N ALA A 40 2.17 -2.81 10.91
CA ALA A 40 1.41 -1.82 11.67
C ALA A 40 -0.10 -1.92 11.48
N PHE A 41 -0.57 -2.57 10.42
CA PHE A 41 -2.01 -2.73 10.21
C PHE A 41 -2.60 -3.69 11.23
N PRO A 42 -3.56 -3.29 12.07
CA PRO A 42 -4.28 -4.20 12.95
C PRO A 42 -5.28 -5.06 12.16
N PRO A 43 -5.70 -6.21 12.70
CA PRO A 43 -6.83 -6.94 12.14
C PRO A 43 -8.13 -6.15 12.28
N ILE A 44 -9.10 -6.42 11.41
CA ILE A 44 -10.44 -5.85 11.55
C ILE A 44 -11.08 -6.27 12.88
N PRO A 45 -11.99 -5.45 13.45
CA PRO A 45 -12.80 -5.83 14.60
C PRO A 45 -13.56 -7.15 14.34
N ASN A 46 -13.85 -7.89 15.40
CA ASN A 46 -14.55 -9.19 15.38
C ASN A 46 -13.77 -10.37 14.77
N GLY A 47 -12.46 -10.23 14.61
CA GLY A 47 -11.58 -11.25 14.05
C GLY A 47 -11.35 -11.09 12.55
N PRO A 48 -10.20 -11.54 12.06
CA PRO A 48 -9.72 -11.21 10.71
C PRO A 48 -10.45 -11.98 9.58
N GLN A 49 -11.23 -13.03 9.89
CA GLN A 49 -11.86 -13.86 8.87
C GLN A 49 -13.12 -13.22 8.30
N VAL A 50 -13.18 -13.07 6.98
CA VAL A 50 -14.36 -12.60 6.23
C VAL A 50 -14.70 -13.62 5.15
N ALA A 51 -15.92 -14.15 5.18
CA ALA A 51 -16.37 -15.12 4.21
C ALA A 51 -16.77 -14.45 2.89
N TYR A 52 -16.39 -15.06 1.76
CA TYR A 52 -16.98 -14.76 0.46
C TYR A 52 -18.31 -15.52 0.35
N LEU A 53 -19.42 -14.81 0.19
CA LEU A 53 -20.75 -15.39 0.13
C LEU A 53 -21.34 -15.37 -1.29
N GLY A 54 -20.73 -14.62 -2.21
CA GLY A 54 -21.26 -14.48 -3.57
C GLY A 54 -22.63 -13.83 -3.66
N GLN A 55 -23.11 -13.67 -4.90
CA GLN A 55 -24.43 -13.10 -5.19
C GLN A 55 -25.49 -14.22 -5.24
N GLY A 56 -26.03 -14.67 -4.21
CA GLY A 56 -27.10 -15.69 -4.32
C GLY A 56 -27.40 -16.46 -3.04
N ILE A 57 -26.54 -16.35 -2.08
CA ILE A 57 -26.81 -16.95 -0.79
C ILE A 57 -27.73 -15.99 -0.02
N GLY A 58 -29.04 -16.21 -0.14
CA GLY A 58 -30.08 -15.40 0.49
C GLY A 58 -30.20 -15.55 2.01
N VAL A 59 -29.13 -15.95 2.69
CA VAL A 59 -29.10 -16.03 4.15
C VAL A 59 -28.81 -14.63 4.67
N ARG A 60 -29.87 -13.92 5.04
CA ARG A 60 -29.81 -12.55 5.60
C ARG A 60 -29.02 -12.44 6.91
N GLU A 61 -28.66 -13.55 7.53
CA GLU A 61 -28.00 -13.59 8.82
C GLU A 61 -26.46 -13.64 8.72
N LEU A 62 -25.91 -13.96 7.54
CA LEU A 62 -24.45 -14.02 7.34
C LEU A 62 -23.97 -12.74 6.65
N GLN A 63 -23.04 -12.07 7.30
CA GLN A 63 -22.32 -10.92 6.73
C GLN A 63 -21.02 -11.39 6.08
N GLY A 64 -20.72 -10.86 4.91
CA GLY A 64 -19.53 -11.26 4.16
C GLY A 64 -19.36 -10.45 2.87
N VAL A 65 -18.35 -10.82 2.10
CA VAL A 65 -18.10 -10.24 0.77
C VAL A 65 -19.08 -10.84 -0.23
N ARG A 66 -19.84 -9.99 -0.90
CA ARG A 66 -20.89 -10.37 -1.87
C ARG A 66 -20.39 -10.41 -3.31
N SER A 67 -19.45 -9.53 -3.64
CA SER A 67 -18.77 -9.53 -4.92
C SER A 67 -17.31 -9.17 -4.72
N ALA A 68 -16.44 -9.70 -5.57
CA ALA A 68 -15.02 -9.39 -5.57
C ALA A 68 -14.53 -9.35 -7.02
N GLN A 69 -13.99 -8.22 -7.41
CA GLN A 69 -13.33 -8.03 -8.69
C GLN A 69 -11.83 -7.88 -8.45
N TYR A 70 -11.09 -8.87 -8.87
CA TYR A 70 -9.64 -8.88 -8.81
C TYR A 70 -9.06 -8.24 -10.07
N SER A 71 -8.08 -7.36 -9.89
CA SER A 71 -7.35 -6.76 -11.00
C SER A 71 -5.85 -6.85 -10.78
N LEU A 72 -5.15 -7.24 -11.84
CA LEU A 72 -3.70 -7.20 -11.94
C LEU A 72 -3.29 -6.09 -12.90
N GLN A 73 -2.38 -5.26 -12.47
CA GLN A 73 -1.79 -4.21 -13.30
C GLN A 73 -0.29 -4.46 -13.45
N ALA A 74 0.21 -4.41 -14.69
CA ALA A 74 1.65 -4.43 -14.90
C ALA A 74 2.28 -3.15 -14.37
N VAL A 75 3.23 -3.29 -13.47
CA VAL A 75 4.00 -2.19 -12.89
C VAL A 75 5.48 -2.37 -13.20
N SER A 76 6.27 -1.31 -13.06
CA SER A 76 7.72 -1.39 -13.24
C SER A 76 8.33 -2.29 -12.18
N GLY A 77 9.19 -3.23 -12.61
CA GLY A 77 9.86 -4.17 -11.72
C GLY A 77 11.21 -3.68 -11.20
N THR A 78 11.70 -2.54 -11.70
CA THR A 78 12.99 -1.95 -11.30
C THR A 78 12.82 -0.46 -11.09
N TYR A 79 13.43 0.06 -10.05
CA TYR A 79 13.55 1.50 -9.83
C TYR A 79 15.02 1.85 -9.60
N SER A 80 15.52 2.80 -10.35
CA SER A 80 16.88 3.29 -10.22
C SER A 80 16.91 4.81 -10.12
N ALA A 81 17.84 5.32 -9.34
CA ALA A 81 18.05 6.75 -9.17
C ALA A 81 19.53 7.07 -9.07
N THR A 82 19.89 8.30 -9.42
CA THR A 82 21.22 8.83 -9.18
C THR A 82 21.14 10.30 -8.83
N ASP A 83 22.20 10.77 -8.18
CA ASP A 83 22.40 12.17 -7.91
C ASP A 83 23.89 12.52 -8.00
N TYR A 84 24.22 13.79 -7.82
CA TYR A 84 25.59 14.28 -7.86
C TYR A 84 25.91 15.11 -6.62
N GLU A 85 26.92 14.66 -5.86
CA GLU A 85 27.44 15.40 -4.71
C GLU A 85 28.76 16.08 -5.09
N PHE A 86 28.73 17.40 -5.15
CA PHE A 86 29.87 18.21 -5.62
C PHE A 86 31.08 18.17 -4.67
N THR A 87 30.88 17.85 -3.39
CA THR A 87 31.98 17.72 -2.42
C THR A 87 32.75 16.41 -2.57
N THR A 88 32.09 15.38 -3.16
CA THR A 88 32.72 14.07 -3.43
C THR A 88 32.47 13.59 -4.87
N PRO A 89 32.97 14.32 -5.88
CA PRO A 89 32.58 14.13 -7.28
C PRO A 89 32.98 12.77 -7.86
N GLY A 90 33.93 12.07 -7.25
CA GLY A 90 34.38 10.73 -7.65
C GLY A 90 33.51 9.58 -7.09
N THR A 91 32.54 9.88 -6.23
CA THR A 91 31.68 8.86 -5.60
C THR A 91 30.40 8.68 -6.41
N SER A 92 30.14 7.46 -6.90
CA SER A 92 28.86 7.16 -7.56
C SER A 92 27.74 7.08 -6.54
N LEU A 93 26.69 7.87 -6.77
CA LEU A 93 25.44 7.84 -5.99
C LEU A 93 24.37 7.00 -6.67
N TYR A 94 24.66 6.31 -7.76
CA TYR A 94 23.69 5.43 -8.43
C TYR A 94 23.18 4.35 -7.48
N SER A 95 21.86 4.26 -7.36
CA SER A 95 21.14 3.30 -6.53
C SER A 95 20.06 2.61 -7.36
N GLN A 96 19.82 1.34 -7.08
CA GLN A 96 18.82 0.54 -7.78
C GLN A 96 18.16 -0.45 -6.81
N ALA A 97 16.85 -0.60 -6.93
CA ALA A 97 16.11 -1.68 -6.32
C ALA A 97 15.35 -2.44 -7.41
N GLU A 98 15.35 -3.75 -7.32
CA GLU A 98 14.72 -4.65 -8.28
C GLU A 98 13.75 -5.58 -7.53
N ALA A 99 12.52 -5.63 -8.01
CA ALA A 99 11.48 -6.51 -7.49
C ALA A 99 11.23 -7.69 -8.43
N VAL A 100 11.36 -7.46 -9.76
CA VAL A 100 11.20 -8.48 -10.80
C VAL A 100 12.34 -8.32 -11.79
N SER A 101 13.17 -9.35 -11.91
CA SER A 101 14.34 -9.35 -12.78
C SER A 101 13.96 -9.21 -14.25
N GLY A 102 14.67 -8.32 -14.96
CA GLY A 102 14.48 -8.08 -16.38
C GLY A 102 13.20 -7.33 -16.77
N ALA A 103 12.40 -6.86 -15.78
CA ALA A 103 11.23 -6.04 -16.06
C ALA A 103 11.63 -4.60 -16.44
N ALA A 104 10.72 -3.92 -17.12
CA ALA A 104 10.86 -2.49 -17.40
C ALA A 104 11.06 -1.69 -16.11
N GLY A 105 11.90 -0.67 -16.15
CA GLY A 105 12.28 0.11 -14.98
C GLY A 105 11.96 1.58 -15.11
N VAL A 106 11.90 2.24 -13.95
CA VAL A 106 11.88 3.70 -13.82
C VAL A 106 13.30 4.17 -13.49
N TYR A 107 13.73 5.26 -14.13
CA TYR A 107 14.96 5.95 -13.79
C TYR A 107 14.67 7.39 -13.40
N GLN A 108 15.23 7.83 -12.28
CA GLN A 108 15.10 9.20 -11.78
C GLN A 108 16.44 9.90 -11.66
N HIS A 109 16.51 11.12 -12.17
CA HIS A 109 17.60 12.05 -11.96
C HIS A 109 17.05 13.50 -11.98
N PRO A 110 17.37 14.34 -10.99
CA PRO A 110 18.09 14.04 -9.74
C PRO A 110 17.25 13.16 -8.78
N GLY A 111 17.95 12.40 -7.94
CA GLY A 111 17.32 11.56 -6.91
C GLY A 111 16.97 12.32 -5.63
N GLY A 112 17.59 13.48 -5.40
CA GLY A 112 17.35 14.31 -4.21
C GLY A 112 18.11 13.86 -2.96
N TYR A 113 19.24 13.13 -3.12
CA TYR A 113 20.06 12.64 -2.00
C TYR A 113 21.55 12.88 -2.20
N THR A 114 22.30 12.95 -1.10
CA THR A 114 23.74 13.23 -1.08
C THR A 114 24.58 12.05 -0.60
N ALA A 115 23.94 10.98 -0.15
CA ALA A 115 24.61 9.77 0.33
C ALA A 115 24.03 8.51 -0.32
N LYS A 116 24.88 7.55 -0.68
CA LYS A 116 24.49 6.28 -1.31
C LYS A 116 23.42 5.52 -0.51
N ALA A 117 23.54 5.48 0.82
CA ALA A 117 22.59 4.80 1.69
C ALA A 117 21.17 5.41 1.62
N GLN A 118 21.06 6.72 1.45
CA GLN A 118 19.77 7.40 1.23
C GLN A 118 19.17 6.98 -0.11
N GLY A 119 19.99 6.91 -1.18
CA GLY A 119 19.53 6.44 -2.49
C GLY A 119 19.06 4.97 -2.46
N ASP A 120 19.76 4.10 -1.71
CA ASP A 120 19.37 2.69 -1.58
C ASP A 120 18.03 2.55 -0.82
N SER A 121 17.80 3.36 0.21
CA SER A 121 16.51 3.40 0.92
C SER A 121 15.41 3.96 0.02
N LEU A 122 15.65 5.07 -0.67
CA LEU A 122 14.70 5.70 -1.58
C LEU A 122 14.25 4.73 -2.69
N THR A 123 15.20 4.09 -3.37
CA THR A 123 14.88 3.17 -4.48
C THR A 123 14.06 1.99 -4.02
N LYS A 124 14.32 1.46 -2.82
CA LYS A 124 13.52 0.39 -2.20
C LYS A 124 12.10 0.88 -1.91
N GLN A 125 11.92 2.02 -1.27
CA GLN A 125 10.60 2.57 -0.97
C GLN A 125 9.79 2.84 -2.25
N ARG A 126 10.44 3.37 -3.29
CA ARG A 126 9.79 3.66 -4.57
C ARG A 126 9.33 2.41 -5.31
N ILE A 127 10.14 1.35 -5.33
CA ILE A 127 9.72 0.09 -5.96
C ILE A 127 8.59 -0.58 -5.17
N ASP A 128 8.62 -0.55 -3.85
CA ASP A 128 7.55 -1.08 -3.00
C ASP A 128 6.24 -0.30 -3.22
N GLY A 129 6.31 1.04 -3.33
CA GLY A 129 5.17 1.89 -3.67
C GLY A 129 4.56 1.57 -5.06
N LEU A 130 5.38 1.33 -6.07
CA LEU A 130 4.91 0.90 -7.40
C LEU A 130 4.22 -0.48 -7.31
N ARG A 131 4.81 -1.42 -6.60
CA ARG A 131 4.24 -2.77 -6.43
C ARG A 131 2.93 -2.79 -5.66
N SER A 132 2.72 -1.86 -4.73
CA SER A 132 1.45 -1.77 -4.01
C SER A 132 0.24 -1.57 -4.93
N GLN A 133 0.46 -1.15 -6.17
CA GLN A 133 -0.58 -0.96 -7.17
C GLN A 133 -0.77 -2.17 -8.10
N GLU A 134 0.12 -3.17 -8.02
CA GLU A 134 0.10 -4.35 -8.89
C GLU A 134 -1.18 -5.16 -8.72
N THR A 135 -1.62 -5.30 -7.48
CA THR A 135 -2.74 -6.17 -7.13
C THR A 135 -3.82 -5.37 -6.39
N ARG A 136 -5.04 -5.43 -6.88
CA ARG A 136 -6.20 -4.79 -6.26
C ARG A 136 -7.40 -5.71 -6.23
N LEU A 137 -8.12 -5.68 -5.12
CA LEU A 137 -9.44 -6.30 -4.97
C LEU A 137 -10.47 -5.19 -4.72
N ILE A 138 -11.49 -5.12 -5.56
CA ILE A 138 -12.64 -4.23 -5.39
C ILE A 138 -13.84 -5.13 -5.14
N GLY A 139 -14.57 -4.89 -4.08
CA GLY A 139 -15.68 -5.73 -3.70
C GLY A 139 -16.82 -4.99 -3.03
N GLU A 140 -17.95 -5.65 -2.94
CA GLU A 140 -19.11 -5.22 -2.18
C GLU A 140 -19.28 -6.12 -0.96
N SER A 141 -19.58 -5.54 0.18
CA SER A 141 -19.75 -6.26 1.43
C SER A 141 -20.84 -5.64 2.29
N ASP A 142 -21.50 -6.46 3.09
CA ASP A 142 -22.41 -6.04 4.16
C ASP A 142 -21.76 -6.12 5.55
N CYS A 143 -20.48 -6.41 5.63
CA CYS A 143 -19.69 -6.42 6.86
C CYS A 143 -19.43 -5.00 7.37
N ARG A 144 -20.07 -4.61 8.46
CA ARG A 144 -19.95 -3.28 9.07
C ARG A 144 -18.62 -3.05 9.81
N TRP A 145 -17.83 -4.09 10.00
CA TRP A 145 -16.54 -4.04 10.69
C TRP A 145 -15.33 -4.06 9.73
N LEU A 146 -15.56 -3.98 8.43
CA LEU A 146 -14.51 -3.66 7.48
C LEU A 146 -14.14 -2.20 7.67
N VAL A 147 -12.92 -1.93 8.09
CA VAL A 147 -12.42 -0.58 8.42
C VAL A 147 -11.14 -0.31 7.65
N PRO A 148 -11.03 0.81 6.93
CA PRO A 148 -9.80 1.19 6.26
C PRO A 148 -8.59 1.21 7.19
N GLY A 149 -7.42 0.78 6.69
CA GLY A 149 -6.21 0.65 7.49
C GLY A 149 -6.17 -0.60 8.37
N HIS A 150 -7.03 -1.58 8.11
CA HIS A 150 -7.04 -2.88 8.80
C HIS A 150 -6.89 -4.01 7.79
N TRP A 151 -6.34 -5.14 8.23
CA TRP A 151 -6.26 -6.33 7.40
C TRP A 151 -7.34 -7.35 7.75
N PHE A 152 -7.71 -8.15 6.76
CA PHE A 152 -8.61 -9.28 6.90
C PHE A 152 -8.20 -10.42 5.96
N THR A 153 -8.56 -11.64 6.30
CA THR A 153 -8.39 -12.83 5.46
C THR A 153 -9.71 -13.12 4.74
N LEU A 154 -9.70 -13.05 3.41
CA LEU A 154 -10.84 -13.53 2.63
C LEU A 154 -10.86 -15.05 2.64
N SER A 155 -12.01 -15.67 2.76
CA SER A 155 -12.16 -17.13 2.77
C SER A 155 -13.39 -17.59 2.00
N GLY A 156 -13.30 -18.78 1.38
CA GLY A 156 -14.43 -19.38 0.66
C GLY A 156 -14.70 -18.81 -0.73
N HIS A 157 -13.75 -18.09 -1.31
CA HIS A 157 -13.81 -17.72 -2.72
C HIS A 157 -13.45 -18.94 -3.60
N ASP A 158 -14.12 -19.10 -4.76
CA ASP A 158 -13.91 -20.21 -5.68
C ASP A 158 -12.47 -20.24 -6.27
N ASP A 159 -11.85 -19.07 -6.40
CA ASP A 159 -10.43 -18.93 -6.72
C ASP A 159 -9.63 -18.88 -5.42
N ASP A 160 -8.94 -19.96 -5.11
CA ASP A 160 -8.13 -20.10 -3.90
C ASP A 160 -7.02 -19.04 -3.79
N SER A 161 -6.56 -18.46 -4.89
CA SER A 161 -5.55 -17.41 -4.88
C SER A 161 -6.03 -16.12 -4.24
N LEU A 162 -7.32 -15.93 -4.10
CA LEU A 162 -7.94 -14.78 -3.44
C LEU A 162 -8.21 -15.01 -1.95
N ASN A 163 -8.14 -16.27 -1.48
CA ASN A 163 -8.30 -16.63 -0.08
C ASN A 163 -7.03 -16.33 0.73
N ILE A 164 -6.64 -15.06 0.74
CA ILE A 164 -5.42 -14.54 1.38
C ILE A 164 -5.72 -13.34 2.25
N ASP A 165 -4.69 -12.78 2.89
CA ASP A 165 -4.78 -11.56 3.66
C ASP A 165 -4.81 -10.33 2.75
N TRP A 166 -5.77 -9.46 3.01
CA TRP A 166 -5.97 -8.19 2.31
C TRP A 166 -5.94 -7.02 3.29
N VAL A 167 -5.33 -5.92 2.90
CA VAL A 167 -5.45 -4.65 3.62
C VAL A 167 -6.55 -3.81 2.99
N LEU A 168 -7.51 -3.38 3.79
CA LEU A 168 -8.57 -2.50 3.33
C LEU A 168 -8.03 -1.07 3.20
N ARG A 169 -8.01 -0.57 1.97
CA ARG A 169 -7.49 0.76 1.66
C ARG A 169 -8.56 1.85 1.84
N SER A 170 -9.77 1.59 1.35
CA SER A 170 -10.88 2.53 1.38
C SER A 170 -12.21 1.81 1.35
N GLU A 171 -13.24 2.45 1.89
CA GLU A 171 -14.63 2.04 1.76
C GLU A 171 -15.47 3.23 1.29
N GLU A 172 -16.52 2.92 0.52
CA GLU A 172 -17.51 3.88 0.05
C GLU A 172 -18.90 3.38 0.42
N HIS A 173 -19.80 4.25 0.86
CA HIS A 173 -21.16 3.95 1.28
C HIS A 173 -22.22 4.44 0.30
#